data_34717a79fcd44b5f51baf5cd599b63ea
#
_entry.id   34717a79fcd44b5f51baf5cd599b63ea
#
_cell.length_a   1.000
_cell.length_b   1.000
_cell.length_c   1.000
_cell.angle_alpha   90.00
_cell.angle_beta   90.00
_cell.angle_gamma   90.00
#
_symmetry.space_group_name_H-M   'P 1'
#
loop_
_entity.id
_entity.type
_entity.pdbx_description
1 polymer ?
#
loop_
_entity_poly.entity_id
_entity_poly.type
_entity_poly.pdbx_seq_one_letter_code
_entity_poly.pdbx_strand_id
1 'polypeptide(L)'
;MKAKFDNYHANLTVGAELKSSFKGLELKEEEGKDYVTDFDFDSGKLGIAGYGFGIDLGASYKILDNLTVSASILDLGFISWSKSSTKIASANPDPIDIKGSTYAGMIDPANAQSSVTNALNQLQNDAENYMDLVTQGDVLNYDMLQLEVGDAKESRKSRLASTLVLGAEYGFFNNKLAVGVLSTTRFVQPDALTELTFSATTVRKAGSM
;
A
#
# COMPACT_ATOMS: atom_id res chain seq x y z
N MET A 1 31.43 -0.23 -36.31
CA MET A 1 30.74 0.04 -35.03
C MET A 1 30.78 -1.26 -34.26
N LYS A 2 31.54 -1.35 -33.16
CA LYS A 2 31.57 -2.58 -32.33
C LYS A 2 30.46 -2.43 -31.29
N ALA A 3 29.39 -3.17 -31.42
CA ALA A 3 28.37 -3.27 -30.38
C ALA A 3 28.99 -4.06 -29.22
N LYS A 4 29.09 -3.43 -28.04
CA LYS A 4 29.51 -4.12 -26.81
C LYS A 4 28.24 -4.48 -26.05
N PHE A 5 27.84 -5.75 -26.12
CA PHE A 5 26.68 -6.27 -25.38
C PHE A 5 26.94 -6.37 -23.88
N ASP A 6 28.20 -6.40 -23.46
CA ASP A 6 28.65 -6.57 -22.07
C ASP A 6 28.21 -5.42 -21.15
N ASN A 7 27.83 -4.26 -21.69
CA ASN A 7 27.43 -3.09 -20.93
C ASN A 7 25.92 -3.03 -20.64
N TYR A 8 25.13 -3.94 -21.20
CA TYR A 8 23.69 -3.96 -21.00
C TYR A 8 23.33 -4.95 -19.91
N HIS A 9 22.67 -4.44 -18.87
CA HIS A 9 22.23 -5.22 -17.74
C HIS A 9 20.85 -4.73 -17.32
N ALA A 10 19.88 -5.62 -17.28
CA ALA A 10 18.57 -5.36 -16.71
C ALA A 10 18.32 -6.35 -15.57
N ASN A 11 18.03 -5.83 -14.39
CA ASN A 11 17.67 -6.61 -13.23
C ASN A 11 16.26 -6.22 -12.78
N LEU A 12 15.41 -7.21 -12.59
CA LEU A 12 14.10 -7.03 -12.01
C LEU A 12 14.00 -7.86 -10.74
N THR A 13 13.76 -7.18 -9.64
CA THR A 13 13.45 -7.79 -8.35
C THR A 13 12.00 -7.51 -8.01
N VAL A 14 11.23 -8.57 -7.80
CA VAL A 14 9.83 -8.49 -7.39
C VAL A 14 9.70 -9.09 -6.00
N GLY A 15 8.94 -8.42 -5.13
CA GLY A 15 8.61 -8.93 -3.82
C GLY A 15 7.13 -8.67 -3.54
N ALA A 16 6.47 -9.61 -2.89
CA ALA A 16 5.09 -9.45 -2.46
C ALA A 16 4.93 -9.89 -1.01
N GLU A 17 4.11 -9.18 -0.26
CA GLU A 17 3.77 -9.54 1.10
C GLU A 17 2.25 -9.38 1.29
N LEU A 18 1.60 -10.47 1.66
CA LEU A 18 0.19 -10.50 2.05
C LEU A 18 0.10 -10.58 3.56
N LYS A 19 -0.51 -9.58 4.18
CA LYS A 19 -0.83 -9.59 5.61
C LYS A 19 -2.33 -9.41 5.80
N SER A 20 -2.96 -10.42 6.36
CA SER A 20 -4.37 -10.38 6.73
C SER A 20 -4.53 -10.55 8.24
N SER A 21 -5.49 -9.85 8.84
CA SER A 21 -5.74 -9.89 10.28
C SER A 21 -7.23 -10.03 10.59
N PHE A 22 -7.93 -10.89 9.85
CA PHE A 22 -9.31 -11.26 10.13
C PHE A 22 -9.47 -12.78 10.18
N LYS A 23 -10.47 -13.26 10.90
CA LYS A 23 -10.78 -14.69 10.97
C LYS A 23 -11.55 -15.13 9.73
N GLY A 24 -11.39 -16.39 9.35
CA GLY A 24 -12.09 -16.97 8.20
C GLY A 24 -11.28 -16.99 6.91
N LEU A 25 -10.14 -16.32 6.83
CA LEU A 25 -9.23 -16.47 5.70
C LEU A 25 -8.32 -17.69 5.94
N GLU A 26 -8.33 -18.61 5.03
CA GLU A 26 -7.44 -19.77 4.98
C GLU A 26 -6.62 -19.69 3.69
N LEU A 27 -5.31 -19.76 3.82
CA LEU A 27 -4.38 -19.88 2.71
C LEU A 27 -4.15 -21.36 2.48
N LYS A 28 -4.33 -21.83 1.25
CA LYS A 28 -4.20 -23.24 0.90
C LYS A 28 -2.96 -23.46 0.07
N GLU A 29 -2.30 -24.57 0.36
CA GLU A 29 -1.16 -25.10 -0.39
C GLU A 29 -1.62 -26.41 -1.05
N GLU A 30 -1.24 -26.63 -2.28
CA GLU A 30 -1.50 -27.88 -2.99
C GLU A 30 -0.42 -28.91 -2.64
N GLU A 31 -0.78 -30.18 -2.61
CA GLU A 31 0.17 -31.26 -2.29
C GLU A 31 1.39 -31.24 -3.23
N GLY A 32 2.56 -31.09 -2.65
CA GLY A 32 3.83 -30.98 -3.38
C GLY A 32 4.25 -29.56 -3.76
N LYS A 33 3.51 -28.53 -3.32
CA LYS A 33 3.88 -27.13 -3.48
C LYS A 33 4.05 -26.47 -2.10
N ASP A 34 5.15 -25.76 -1.92
CA ASP A 34 5.47 -25.05 -0.66
C ASP A 34 4.99 -23.58 -0.69
N TYR A 35 3.99 -23.27 -1.51
CA TYR A 35 3.47 -21.94 -1.68
C TYR A 35 1.95 -21.91 -1.81
N VAL A 36 1.34 -20.75 -1.56
CA VAL A 36 -0.10 -20.55 -1.63
C VAL A 36 -0.59 -20.73 -3.06
N THR A 37 -1.46 -21.70 -3.27
CA THR A 37 -2.10 -21.96 -4.57
C THR A 37 -3.53 -21.48 -4.62
N ASP A 38 -4.18 -21.32 -3.46
CA ASP A 38 -5.56 -20.87 -3.37
C ASP A 38 -5.82 -20.21 -2.01
N PHE A 39 -6.89 -19.48 -1.90
CA PHE A 39 -7.38 -18.96 -0.63
C PHE A 39 -8.88 -19.23 -0.50
N ASP A 40 -9.29 -19.53 0.71
CA ASP A 40 -10.68 -19.75 1.06
C ASP A 40 -11.14 -18.74 2.09
N PHE A 41 -12.40 -18.37 2.01
CA PHE A 41 -13.02 -17.46 2.94
C PHE A 41 -14.29 -18.04 3.55
N ASP A 42 -14.19 -18.45 4.79
CA ASP A 42 -15.31 -18.97 5.56
C ASP A 42 -15.95 -17.86 6.40
N SER A 43 -17.07 -17.33 5.91
CA SER A 43 -17.84 -16.30 6.61
C SER A 43 -18.42 -16.79 7.96
N GLY A 44 -18.57 -18.09 8.16
CA GLY A 44 -19.02 -18.68 9.41
C GLY A 44 -17.97 -18.60 10.55
N LYS A 45 -16.70 -18.42 10.19
CA LYS A 45 -15.58 -18.25 11.14
C LYS A 45 -15.28 -16.79 11.47
N LEU A 46 -16.04 -15.84 10.94
CA LEU A 46 -15.87 -14.41 11.30
C LEU A 46 -16.06 -14.22 12.82
N GLY A 47 -15.26 -13.33 13.38
CA GLY A 47 -15.32 -13.04 14.82
C GLY A 47 -14.27 -12.00 15.22
N ILE A 48 -14.18 -11.76 16.53
CA ILE A 48 -13.21 -10.81 17.07
C ILE A 48 -11.79 -11.31 16.75
N ALA A 49 -11.10 -10.52 15.96
CA ALA A 49 -9.76 -10.82 15.47
C ALA A 49 -8.65 -10.10 16.27
N GLY A 50 -9.01 -9.18 17.14
CA GLY A 50 -8.09 -8.40 17.94
C GLY A 50 -8.81 -7.44 18.87
N TYR A 51 -8.06 -6.61 19.56
CA TYR A 51 -8.56 -5.52 20.40
C TYR A 51 -7.76 -4.25 20.12
N GLY A 52 -8.38 -3.11 20.35
CA GLY A 52 -7.75 -1.82 20.17
C GLY A 52 -8.22 -0.81 21.20
N PHE A 53 -7.46 0.25 21.29
CA PHE A 53 -7.80 1.42 22.09
C PHE A 53 -7.56 2.68 21.25
N GLY A 54 -8.49 3.59 21.30
CA GLY A 54 -8.38 4.91 20.67
C GLY A 54 -8.92 5.98 21.60
N ILE A 55 -8.34 7.16 21.53
CA ILE A 55 -8.76 8.34 22.28
C ILE A 55 -8.90 9.54 21.35
N ASP A 56 -9.97 10.30 21.56
CA ASP A 56 -10.23 11.56 20.90
C ASP A 56 -10.05 12.68 21.92
N LEU A 57 -9.28 13.68 21.57
CA LEU A 57 -9.03 14.85 22.40
C LEU A 57 -9.32 16.11 21.56
N GLY A 58 -10.01 17.06 22.15
CA GLY A 58 -10.28 18.32 21.47
C GLY A 58 -10.52 19.46 22.46
N ALA A 59 -10.19 20.65 22.01
CA ALA A 59 -10.45 21.87 22.73
C ALA A 59 -10.84 22.99 21.77
N SER A 60 -11.71 23.87 22.25
CA SER A 60 -12.06 25.11 21.58
C SER A 60 -11.86 26.27 22.57
N TYR A 61 -11.27 27.36 22.11
CA TYR A 61 -10.98 28.49 22.94
C TYR A 61 -11.38 29.82 22.25
N LYS A 62 -12.12 30.61 22.96
CA LYS A 62 -12.53 31.94 22.52
C LYS A 62 -11.44 32.94 22.89
N ILE A 63 -10.65 33.35 21.91
CA ILE A 63 -9.51 34.30 22.10
C ILE A 63 -10.06 35.72 22.25
N LEU A 64 -11.03 36.09 21.41
CA LEU A 64 -11.71 37.36 21.43
C LEU A 64 -13.22 37.11 21.41
N ASP A 65 -14.02 38.14 21.64
CA ASP A 65 -15.49 38.02 21.58
C ASP A 65 -16.01 37.54 20.20
N ASN A 66 -15.21 37.75 19.19
CA ASN A 66 -15.51 37.39 17.81
C ASN A 66 -14.49 36.43 17.17
N LEU A 67 -13.51 35.89 17.94
CA LEU A 67 -12.51 34.94 17.42
C LEU A 67 -12.49 33.68 18.29
N THR A 68 -12.84 32.58 17.68
CA THR A 68 -12.74 31.25 18.28
C THR A 68 -11.74 30.41 17.52
N VAL A 69 -10.88 29.69 18.23
CA VAL A 69 -9.97 28.68 17.66
C VAL A 69 -10.28 27.33 18.27
N SER A 70 -10.05 26.30 17.49
CA SER A 70 -10.23 24.91 17.94
C SER A 70 -9.11 24.01 17.44
N ALA A 71 -8.80 23.02 18.24
CA ALA A 71 -7.89 21.95 17.85
C ALA A 71 -8.41 20.63 18.39
N SER A 72 -8.36 19.57 17.59
CA SER A 72 -8.66 18.23 18.05
C SER A 72 -7.77 17.21 17.35
N ILE A 73 -7.49 16.12 18.06
CA ILE A 73 -6.88 14.93 17.53
C ILE A 73 -7.85 13.78 17.76
N LEU A 74 -8.18 13.06 16.69
CA LEU A 74 -9.13 11.96 16.68
C LEU A 74 -8.38 10.66 16.38
N ASP A 75 -8.92 9.53 16.85
CA ASP A 75 -8.40 8.20 16.59
C ASP A 75 -6.92 8.01 17.00
N LEU A 76 -6.47 8.69 18.07
CA LEU A 76 -5.11 8.48 18.58
C LEU A 76 -5.05 7.15 19.31
N GLY A 77 -4.57 6.11 18.60
CA GLY A 77 -4.62 4.78 19.19
C GLY A 77 -3.97 3.69 18.33
N PHE A 78 -4.28 2.46 18.71
CA PHE A 78 -3.77 1.26 18.04
C PHE A 78 -4.78 0.11 18.09
N ILE A 79 -4.58 -0.85 17.18
CA ILE A 79 -5.23 -2.16 17.20
C ILE A 79 -4.15 -3.23 17.33
N SER A 80 -4.33 -4.17 18.23
CA SER A 80 -3.53 -5.38 18.40
C SER A 80 -4.34 -6.56 17.87
N TRP A 81 -3.91 -7.11 16.75
CA TRP A 81 -4.52 -8.26 16.12
C TRP A 81 -4.00 -9.54 16.78
N SER A 82 -4.89 -10.49 17.05
CA SER A 82 -4.48 -11.75 17.65
C SER A 82 -3.61 -12.57 16.69
N LYS A 83 -2.66 -13.30 17.24
CA LYS A 83 -1.78 -14.20 16.47
C LYS A 83 -2.58 -15.20 15.63
N SER A 84 -3.63 -15.78 16.20
CA SER A 84 -4.48 -16.77 15.52
C SER A 84 -5.31 -16.21 14.37
N SER A 85 -5.44 -14.89 14.28
CA SER A 85 -6.18 -14.19 13.21
C SER A 85 -5.26 -13.60 12.16
N THR A 86 -3.94 -13.57 12.40
CA THR A 86 -2.99 -12.96 11.49
C THR A 86 -2.42 -14.04 10.57
N LYS A 87 -2.64 -13.86 9.28
CA LYS A 87 -2.04 -14.66 8.21
C LYS A 87 -1.01 -13.80 7.51
N ILE A 88 0.16 -14.37 7.27
CA ILE A 88 1.25 -13.73 6.56
C ILE A 88 1.67 -14.69 5.45
N ALA A 89 1.76 -14.16 4.24
CA ALA A 89 2.41 -14.85 3.15
C ALA A 89 3.35 -13.88 2.45
N SER A 90 4.53 -14.32 2.13
CA SER A 90 5.56 -13.49 1.50
C SER A 90 6.19 -14.23 0.34
N ALA A 91 6.53 -13.47 -0.71
CA ALA A 91 7.29 -13.97 -1.84
C ALA A 91 8.49 -13.07 -2.08
N ASN A 92 9.64 -13.69 -2.21
CA ASN A 92 10.87 -13.06 -2.63
C ASN A 92 11.51 -13.94 -3.69
N PRO A 93 10.90 -14.05 -4.91
CA PRO A 93 11.43 -14.85 -5.96
C PRO A 93 12.83 -14.37 -6.37
N ASP A 94 13.62 -15.27 -6.92
CA ASP A 94 14.95 -14.93 -7.43
C ASP A 94 14.86 -13.78 -8.45
N PRO A 95 15.78 -12.81 -8.40
CA PRO A 95 15.80 -11.71 -9.35
C PRO A 95 15.95 -12.21 -10.78
N ILE A 96 15.15 -11.68 -11.68
CA ILE A 96 15.34 -11.90 -13.12
C ILE A 96 16.48 -11.00 -13.58
N ASP A 97 17.55 -11.61 -14.04
CA ASP A 97 18.81 -10.94 -14.39
C ASP A 97 19.18 -11.19 -15.84
N ILE A 98 18.96 -10.19 -16.69
CA ILE A 98 19.29 -10.21 -18.11
C ILE A 98 20.64 -9.52 -18.30
N LYS A 99 21.69 -10.28 -18.53
CA LYS A 99 23.05 -9.78 -18.74
C LYS A 99 23.45 -9.88 -20.21
N GLY A 100 23.79 -8.77 -20.81
CA GLY A 100 24.33 -8.74 -22.17
C GLY A 100 25.57 -9.62 -22.35
N SER A 101 26.36 -9.79 -21.28
CA SER A 101 27.51 -10.70 -21.29
C SER A 101 27.15 -12.16 -21.54
N THR A 102 25.97 -12.61 -21.11
CA THR A 102 25.50 -13.98 -21.37
C THR A 102 25.34 -14.22 -22.87
N TYR A 103 24.71 -13.29 -23.57
CA TYR A 103 24.48 -13.37 -25.01
C TYR A 103 25.76 -13.08 -25.80
N ALA A 104 26.62 -12.18 -25.29
CA ALA A 104 27.95 -11.96 -25.88
C ALA A 104 28.84 -13.21 -25.85
N GLY A 105 28.73 -14.01 -24.78
CA GLY A 105 29.43 -15.27 -24.64
C GLY A 105 29.00 -16.36 -25.63
N MET A 106 27.82 -16.23 -26.24
CA MET A 106 27.29 -17.12 -27.26
C MET A 106 27.86 -16.83 -28.66
N ILE A 107 28.55 -15.72 -28.85
CA ILE A 107 29.06 -15.28 -30.15
C ILE A 107 30.40 -15.95 -30.42
N ASP A 108 30.42 -16.86 -31.42
CA ASP A 108 31.62 -17.48 -31.94
C ASP A 108 32.20 -16.63 -33.09
N PRO A 109 33.41 -16.08 -32.94
CA PRO A 109 34.05 -15.32 -34.02
C PRO A 109 34.28 -16.10 -35.32
N ALA A 110 34.41 -17.44 -35.23
CA ALA A 110 34.59 -18.29 -36.41
C ALA A 110 33.30 -18.47 -37.21
N ASN A 111 32.14 -18.35 -36.55
CA ASN A 111 30.82 -18.49 -37.13
C ASN A 111 29.94 -17.27 -36.76
N ALA A 112 30.47 -16.07 -36.89
CA ALA A 112 29.90 -14.84 -36.31
C ALA A 112 28.43 -14.60 -36.72
N GLN A 113 28.09 -14.84 -37.97
CA GLN A 113 26.73 -14.54 -38.47
C GLN A 113 25.67 -15.45 -37.84
N SER A 114 25.92 -16.75 -37.77
CA SER A 114 24.98 -17.70 -37.18
C SER A 114 24.91 -17.60 -35.66
N SER A 115 26.04 -17.38 -34.99
CA SER A 115 26.11 -17.26 -33.54
C SER A 115 25.48 -15.93 -33.03
N VAL A 116 25.63 -14.84 -33.76
CA VAL A 116 24.92 -13.57 -33.44
C VAL A 116 23.41 -13.75 -33.61
N THR A 117 22.97 -14.42 -34.69
CA THR A 117 21.54 -14.70 -34.89
C THR A 117 20.98 -15.54 -33.74
N ASN A 118 21.70 -16.59 -33.32
CA ASN A 118 21.28 -17.43 -32.20
C ASN A 118 21.22 -16.66 -30.88
N ALA A 119 22.20 -15.82 -30.58
CA ALA A 119 22.23 -15.00 -29.38
C ALA A 119 21.08 -14.00 -29.34
N LEU A 120 20.73 -13.40 -30.48
CA LEU A 120 19.57 -12.49 -30.58
C LEU A 120 18.24 -13.23 -30.44
N ASN A 121 18.11 -14.40 -31.05
CA ASN A 121 16.90 -15.22 -30.90
C ASN A 121 16.72 -15.67 -29.44
N GLN A 122 17.82 -16.04 -28.75
CA GLN A 122 17.74 -16.39 -27.34
C GLN A 122 17.33 -15.20 -26.48
N LEU A 123 17.91 -14.02 -26.71
CA LEU A 123 17.52 -12.80 -26.02
C LEU A 123 16.04 -12.46 -26.26
N GLN A 124 15.56 -12.60 -27.49
CA GLN A 124 14.17 -12.37 -27.83
C GLN A 124 13.25 -13.36 -27.11
N ASN A 125 13.58 -14.65 -27.12
CA ASN A 125 12.80 -15.68 -26.42
C ASN A 125 12.77 -15.43 -24.91
N ASP A 126 13.90 -15.07 -24.31
CA ASP A 126 13.98 -14.78 -22.88
C ASP A 126 13.15 -13.52 -22.53
N ALA A 127 13.16 -12.49 -23.40
CA ALA A 127 12.36 -11.29 -23.25
C ALA A 127 10.86 -11.56 -23.45
N GLU A 128 10.49 -12.40 -24.45
CA GLU A 128 9.10 -12.80 -24.69
C GLU A 128 8.56 -13.62 -23.53
N ASN A 129 9.31 -14.61 -23.05
CA ASN A 129 8.92 -15.40 -21.86
C ASN A 129 8.71 -14.52 -20.64
N TYR A 130 9.58 -13.51 -20.45
CA TYR A 130 9.42 -12.55 -19.38
C TYR A 130 8.18 -11.68 -19.55
N MET A 131 7.96 -11.16 -20.75
CA MET A 131 6.76 -10.35 -21.05
C MET A 131 5.49 -11.17 -20.91
N ASP A 132 5.49 -12.43 -21.30
CA ASP A 132 4.36 -13.33 -21.12
C ASP A 132 4.05 -13.56 -19.64
N LEU A 133 5.05 -13.75 -18.79
CA LEU A 133 4.86 -13.82 -17.33
C LEU A 133 4.24 -12.55 -16.75
N VAL A 134 4.61 -11.38 -17.28
CA VAL A 134 4.10 -10.08 -16.80
C VAL A 134 2.75 -9.68 -17.41
N THR A 135 2.49 -10.05 -18.69
CA THR A 135 1.33 -9.55 -19.44
C THR A 135 0.16 -10.52 -19.54
N GLN A 136 0.35 -11.81 -19.26
CA GLN A 136 -0.76 -12.79 -19.25
C GLN A 136 -1.76 -12.57 -18.09
N GLY A 137 -1.75 -11.37 -17.55
CA GLY A 137 -2.83 -10.83 -16.75
C GLY A 137 -2.89 -11.33 -15.31
N ASP A 138 -2.11 -12.32 -14.97
CA ASP A 138 -2.07 -12.87 -13.64
C ASP A 138 -0.85 -12.34 -12.85
N VAL A 139 -0.84 -11.03 -12.64
CA VAL A 139 0.00 -10.42 -11.57
C VAL A 139 -0.30 -11.07 -10.21
N LEU A 140 -1.42 -11.81 -10.15
CA LEU A 140 -1.82 -12.68 -9.04
C LEU A 140 -1.65 -14.17 -9.39
N ASN A 141 -0.86 -14.51 -10.39
CA ASN A 141 -0.48 -15.91 -10.58
C ASN A 141 0.36 -16.33 -9.39
N TYR A 142 -0.26 -17.03 -8.46
CA TYR A 142 0.38 -17.53 -7.24
C TYR A 142 1.58 -18.42 -7.54
N ASP A 143 1.56 -19.12 -8.67
CA ASP A 143 2.67 -19.94 -9.15
C ASP A 143 3.91 -19.11 -9.52
N MET A 144 3.72 -17.88 -10.00
CA MET A 144 4.84 -16.97 -10.32
C MET A 144 5.45 -16.34 -9.07
N LEU A 145 4.61 -15.88 -8.14
CA LEU A 145 5.07 -15.20 -6.94
C LEU A 145 5.54 -16.17 -5.86
N GLN A 146 5.06 -17.41 -5.88
CA GLN A 146 5.37 -18.44 -4.89
C GLN A 146 5.28 -17.91 -3.46
N LEU A 147 4.09 -17.44 -3.11
CA LEU A 147 3.80 -16.89 -1.79
C LEU A 147 3.88 -17.99 -0.74
N GLU A 148 4.95 -18.00 0.03
CA GLU A 148 5.13 -18.94 1.15
C GLU A 148 4.35 -18.46 2.37
N VAL A 149 3.62 -19.38 3.00
CA VAL A 149 2.91 -19.09 4.25
C VAL A 149 3.92 -18.96 5.38
N GLY A 150 4.01 -17.76 5.91
CA GLY A 150 4.80 -17.48 7.09
C GLY A 150 4.03 -17.75 8.38
N ASP A 151 4.70 -18.32 9.37
CA ASP A 151 4.16 -18.38 10.71
C ASP A 151 3.98 -16.98 11.29
N ALA A 152 2.75 -16.61 11.63
CA ALA A 152 2.50 -15.43 12.44
C ALA A 152 3.06 -15.65 13.86
N LYS A 153 4.36 -15.45 14.03
CA LYS A 153 5.07 -15.66 15.31
C LYS A 153 4.63 -14.67 16.38
N GLU A 154 4.13 -13.50 15.95
CA GLU A 154 3.75 -12.41 16.84
C GLU A 154 2.38 -11.83 16.51
N SER A 155 1.74 -11.19 17.49
CA SER A 155 0.55 -10.39 17.27
C SER A 155 0.92 -9.16 16.44
N ARG A 156 0.13 -8.89 15.41
CA ARG A 156 0.32 -7.69 14.59
C ARG A 156 -0.27 -6.48 15.32
N LYS A 157 0.50 -5.39 15.38
CA LYS A 157 0.00 -4.09 15.86
C LYS A 157 -0.12 -3.13 14.69
N SER A 158 -1.25 -2.45 14.58
CA SER A 158 -1.47 -1.35 13.64
C SER A 158 -1.89 -0.10 14.38
N ARG A 159 -1.38 1.05 13.97
CA ARG A 159 -1.86 2.34 14.47
C ARG A 159 -3.17 2.68 13.79
N LEU A 160 -4.07 3.35 14.52
CA LEU A 160 -5.24 3.98 13.92
C LEU A 160 -4.79 5.15 13.02
N ALA A 161 -5.58 5.45 12.02
CA ALA A 161 -5.34 6.58 11.13
C ALA A 161 -5.78 7.88 11.84
N SER A 162 -4.92 8.37 12.73
CA SER A 162 -5.20 9.57 13.54
C SER A 162 -5.48 10.78 12.65
N THR A 163 -6.39 11.62 13.09
CA THR A 163 -6.79 12.84 12.36
C THR A 163 -6.57 14.07 13.25
N LEU A 164 -5.77 15.01 12.77
CA LEU A 164 -5.62 16.32 13.38
C LEU A 164 -6.58 17.31 12.71
N VAL A 165 -7.39 17.97 13.49
CA VAL A 165 -8.31 19.02 13.03
C VAL A 165 -7.97 20.32 13.72
N LEU A 166 -7.69 21.36 12.93
CA LEU A 166 -7.43 22.71 13.39
C LEU A 166 -8.48 23.65 12.80
N GLY A 167 -9.10 24.46 13.62
CA GLY A 167 -10.15 25.40 13.18
C GLY A 167 -9.96 26.79 13.73
N ALA A 168 -10.37 27.77 12.94
CA ALA A 168 -10.53 29.15 13.39
C ALA A 168 -11.78 29.75 12.78
N GLU A 169 -12.55 30.47 13.59
CA GLU A 169 -13.75 31.17 13.17
C GLU A 169 -13.70 32.64 13.66
N TYR A 170 -13.97 33.56 12.75
CA TYR A 170 -14.03 34.99 13.04
C TYR A 170 -15.40 35.58 12.71
N GLY A 171 -16.01 36.24 13.68
CA GLY A 171 -17.30 36.90 13.56
C GLY A 171 -17.17 38.38 13.20
N PHE A 172 -17.83 38.76 12.14
CA PHE A 172 -17.94 40.15 11.68
C PHE A 172 -19.32 40.74 12.06
N PHE A 173 -19.40 42.04 12.16
CA PHE A 173 -20.64 42.77 12.37
C PHE A 173 -21.43 42.30 13.62
N ASN A 174 -20.77 42.23 14.77
CA ASN A 174 -21.35 41.69 16.01
C ASN A 174 -21.86 40.25 15.81
N ASN A 175 -21.03 39.42 15.18
CA ASN A 175 -21.30 38.01 14.89
C ASN A 175 -22.51 37.73 13.98
N LYS A 176 -22.91 38.72 13.15
CA LYS A 176 -23.95 38.51 12.14
C LYS A 176 -23.46 37.73 10.93
N LEU A 177 -22.17 37.81 10.66
CA LEU A 177 -21.47 37.03 9.65
C LEU A 177 -20.28 36.34 10.32
N ALA A 178 -20.19 35.04 10.24
CA ALA A 178 -19.03 34.28 10.67
C ALA A 178 -18.30 33.67 9.47
N VAL A 179 -16.97 33.81 9.46
CA VAL A 179 -16.11 33.17 8.47
C VAL A 179 -15.17 32.23 9.19
N GLY A 180 -15.09 31.01 8.72
CA GLY A 180 -14.27 29.95 9.32
C GLY A 180 -13.32 29.31 8.34
N VAL A 181 -12.22 28.82 8.87
CA VAL A 181 -11.28 27.94 8.20
C VAL A 181 -11.09 26.70 9.05
N LEU A 182 -11.08 25.55 8.40
CA LEU A 182 -10.83 24.25 9.02
C LEU A 182 -9.76 23.51 8.21
N SER A 183 -8.72 23.06 8.89
CA SER A 183 -7.70 22.19 8.34
C SER A 183 -7.83 20.80 8.96
N THR A 184 -8.02 19.79 8.14
CA THR A 184 -8.11 18.39 8.55
C THR A 184 -6.95 17.62 7.95
N THR A 185 -6.08 17.07 8.79
CA THR A 185 -4.95 16.24 8.35
C THR A 185 -5.14 14.84 8.89
N ARG A 186 -5.31 13.88 8.00
CA ARG A 186 -5.40 12.45 8.32
C ARG A 186 -4.06 11.77 8.08
N PHE A 187 -3.49 11.18 9.13
CA PHE A 187 -2.23 10.47 9.07
C PHE A 187 -2.45 9.03 8.62
N VAL A 188 -2.38 8.81 7.32
CA VAL A 188 -2.45 7.50 6.68
C VAL A 188 -1.11 7.18 6.02
N GLN A 189 -0.85 5.89 5.78
CA GLN A 189 0.34 5.47 5.02
C GLN A 189 -0.02 5.29 3.54
N PRO A 190 0.88 5.60 2.59
CA PRO A 190 2.25 6.09 2.82
C PRO A 190 2.34 7.58 3.15
N ASP A 191 1.31 8.38 2.82
CA ASP A 191 1.35 9.84 2.92
C ASP A 191 0.15 10.39 3.70
N ALA A 192 0.35 11.50 4.43
CA ALA A 192 -0.72 12.18 5.12
C ALA A 192 -1.61 12.95 4.12
N LEU A 193 -2.92 12.89 4.34
CA LEU A 193 -3.91 13.61 3.54
C LEU A 193 -4.35 14.86 4.31
N THR A 194 -4.20 16.04 3.70
CA THR A 194 -4.62 17.30 4.27
C THR A 194 -5.71 17.96 3.41
N GLU A 195 -6.79 18.33 4.05
CA GLU A 195 -7.91 19.07 3.47
C GLU A 195 -8.04 20.42 4.15
N LEU A 196 -8.37 21.46 3.39
CA LEU A 196 -8.65 22.80 3.87
C LEU A 196 -10.06 23.20 3.46
N THR A 197 -10.90 23.51 4.45
CA THR A 197 -12.29 23.89 4.25
C THR A 197 -12.50 25.34 4.70
N PHE A 198 -13.16 26.13 3.87
CA PHE A 198 -13.60 27.49 4.20
C PHE A 198 -15.11 27.52 4.36
N SER A 199 -15.60 28.25 5.34
CA SER A 199 -17.02 28.40 5.60
C SER A 199 -17.39 29.89 5.82
N ALA A 200 -18.60 30.21 5.43
CA ALA A 200 -19.22 31.52 5.73
C ALA A 200 -20.67 31.30 6.15
N THR A 201 -21.02 31.79 7.31
CA THR A 201 -22.38 31.63 7.90
C THR A 201 -22.96 32.97 8.29
N THR A 202 -24.21 33.22 7.91
CA THR A 202 -24.94 34.41 8.32
C THR A 202 -26.02 34.04 9.33
N VAL A 203 -26.07 34.76 10.47
CA VAL A 203 -27.12 34.61 11.48
C VAL A 203 -28.21 35.64 11.24
N ARG A 204 -29.37 35.20 10.79
CA ARG A 204 -30.60 36.02 10.83
C ARG A 204 -31.22 35.90 12.22
N LYS A 205 -31.34 37.01 12.95
CA LYS A 205 -32.27 37.03 14.09
C LYS A 205 -33.67 36.77 13.55
N ALA A 206 -34.29 35.67 13.95
CA ALA A 206 -35.72 35.51 13.79
C ALA A 206 -36.38 36.67 14.54
N GLY A 207 -37.11 37.54 13.83
CA GLY A 207 -37.88 38.59 14.46
C GLY A 207 -38.93 37.95 15.36
N SER A 208 -38.90 38.29 16.64
CA SER A 208 -40.05 38.04 17.52
C SER A 208 -41.22 38.91 17.01
N MET A 209 -42.25 38.27 16.46
CA MET A 209 -43.57 38.90 16.37
C MET A 209 -44.18 39.00 17.77
#